data_6a4fb300856fd186762fab9b85d4f28c
#
_entry.id   6a4fb300856fd186762fab9b85d4f28c
#
_cell.length_a   1.000
_cell.length_b   1.000
_cell.length_c   1.000
_cell.angle_alpha   90.00
_cell.angle_beta   90.00
_cell.angle_gamma   90.00
#
_symmetry.space_group_name_H-M   'P 1'
#
loop_
_entity.id
_entity.type
_entity.pdbx_description
1 polymer ?
#
loop_
_entity_poly.entity_id
_entity_poly.type
_entity_poly.pdbx_seq_one_letter_code
_entity_poly.pdbx_strand_id
1 'polypeptide(L)'
;MTTSTLTIPAADVPNTPGGGPSCRADHTHIAAALGAYTQSRSGFAVLPGPARHALLEIGDRLAGLRDALGPAESASGRDPGPHRTSESLVAPVLHDAVYPQLDMLGREIGFAAPATWRAASRYFHDRFGALVDLSPVAARCFHKPLGYAGDFEMMNMIYRNESLGDTLFGRSLSRVLLDSQAGQAVRHRAHYLAGKITAAAAHGTPHRPARILSVAAGPAMELQLILRHDPALLRAGRAELTLLDQDAGALRHARERIEALAAQAGAAMTLRCTNTSIRKVIAEGLTGPYDLIYSAGLFDYLKDRTARAAGARLVAALAPGGTAVIGNFGTANPSRPMLELILDWPLHHRSASDLRRLFGDFGTGMTIEQEATGINLFAAISA
;
A
#
# COMPACT_ATOMS: atom_id res chain seq x y z
N MET A 1 -10.41 -36.22 27.59
CA MET A 1 -10.02 -35.06 28.39
C MET A 1 -11.03 -33.95 28.09
N THR A 2 -11.88 -33.67 29.04
CA THR A 2 -13.09 -32.87 28.94
C THR A 2 -12.79 -31.41 28.86
N THR A 3 -13.21 -30.78 27.78
CA THR A 3 -13.23 -29.30 27.58
C THR A 3 -14.31 -28.71 28.47
N SER A 4 -13.91 -28.03 29.54
CA SER A 4 -14.81 -27.28 30.41
C SER A 4 -15.11 -25.93 29.72
N THR A 5 -16.32 -25.80 29.21
CA THR A 5 -16.89 -24.54 28.74
C THR A 5 -17.31 -23.72 29.96
N LEU A 6 -16.60 -22.62 30.23
CA LEU A 6 -17.00 -21.69 31.28
C LEU A 6 -18.22 -20.89 30.76
N THR A 7 -19.40 -21.30 31.17
CA THR A 7 -20.62 -20.54 30.99
C THR A 7 -20.72 -19.57 32.19
N ILE A 8 -20.61 -18.28 31.94
CA ILE A 8 -20.86 -17.25 32.95
C ILE A 8 -22.38 -17.11 33.09
N PRO A 9 -22.98 -17.37 34.26
CA PRO A 9 -24.40 -17.16 34.46
C PRO A 9 -24.71 -15.65 34.44
N ALA A 10 -25.81 -15.27 33.81
CA ALA A 10 -26.37 -13.93 33.91
C ALA A 10 -26.72 -13.66 35.36
N ALA A 11 -25.96 -12.83 36.04
CA ALA A 11 -26.32 -12.36 37.38
C ALA A 11 -27.45 -11.34 37.26
N ASP A 12 -28.56 -11.63 37.91
CA ASP A 12 -29.64 -10.68 38.18
C ASP A 12 -29.03 -9.47 38.92
N VAL A 13 -28.97 -8.34 38.25
CA VAL A 13 -28.59 -7.06 38.86
C VAL A 13 -29.86 -6.40 39.41
N PRO A 14 -29.93 -6.10 40.70
CA PRO A 14 -31.10 -5.39 41.25
C PRO A 14 -31.22 -4.01 40.59
N ASN A 15 -32.43 -3.69 40.18
CA ASN A 15 -32.83 -2.45 39.56
C ASN A 15 -32.79 -1.31 40.59
N THR A 16 -31.65 -0.58 40.71
CA THR A 16 -31.57 0.66 41.48
C THR A 16 -31.81 1.85 40.55
N PRO A 17 -32.82 2.69 40.77
CA PRO A 17 -33.02 3.88 39.95
C PRO A 17 -32.04 4.98 40.36
N GLY A 18 -31.04 5.28 39.54
CA GLY A 18 -30.15 6.38 39.80
C GLY A 18 -28.81 6.40 39.06
N GLY A 19 -28.62 5.63 38.00
CA GLY A 19 -27.40 5.68 37.20
C GLY A 19 -27.54 6.59 35.97
N GLY A 20 -26.82 7.70 35.96
CA GLY A 20 -26.79 8.63 34.83
C GLY A 20 -26.15 8.02 33.54
N PRO A 21 -26.24 8.71 32.38
CA PRO A 21 -25.89 8.17 31.06
C PRO A 21 -24.41 7.72 30.89
N SER A 22 -23.48 8.11 31.77
CA SER A 22 -22.08 7.75 31.69
C SER A 22 -21.79 6.28 31.99
N CYS A 23 -22.49 5.66 32.94
CA CYS A 23 -22.20 4.30 33.39
C CYS A 23 -22.54 3.22 32.34
N ARG A 24 -23.58 3.45 31.49
CA ARG A 24 -23.94 2.51 30.41
C ARG A 24 -22.96 2.56 29.24
N ALA A 25 -22.39 3.72 28.92
CA ALA A 25 -21.39 3.87 27.88
C ALA A 25 -20.10 3.11 28.25
N ASP A 26 -19.66 3.19 29.51
CA ASP A 26 -18.48 2.50 30.01
C ASP A 26 -18.61 0.97 29.91
N HIS A 27 -19.74 0.41 30.31
CA HIS A 27 -19.98 -1.04 30.21
C HIS A 27 -19.99 -1.55 28.76
N THR A 28 -20.53 -0.79 27.81
CA THR A 28 -20.54 -1.16 26.40
C THR A 28 -19.11 -1.17 25.83
N HIS A 29 -18.29 -0.17 26.16
CA HIS A 29 -16.89 -0.11 25.74
C HIS A 29 -16.06 -1.22 26.36
N ILE A 30 -16.25 -1.53 27.64
CA ILE A 30 -15.57 -2.64 28.32
C ILE A 30 -15.97 -3.99 27.69
N ALA A 31 -17.25 -4.23 27.43
CA ALA A 31 -17.71 -5.45 26.79
C ALA A 31 -17.14 -5.61 25.37
N ALA A 32 -17.08 -4.53 24.58
CA ALA A 32 -16.47 -4.53 23.27
C ALA A 32 -14.96 -4.83 23.33
N ALA A 33 -14.23 -4.24 24.27
CA ALA A 33 -12.82 -4.49 24.48
C ALA A 33 -12.54 -5.95 24.90
N LEU A 34 -13.34 -6.51 25.80
CA LEU A 34 -13.24 -7.92 26.21
C LEU A 34 -13.59 -8.88 25.05
N GLY A 35 -14.58 -8.54 24.23
CA GLY A 35 -14.90 -9.28 23.01
C GLY A 35 -13.76 -9.28 22.01
N ALA A 36 -13.14 -8.13 21.74
CA ALA A 36 -11.97 -7.99 20.88
C ALA A 36 -10.78 -8.80 21.41
N TYR A 37 -10.48 -8.69 22.71
CA TYR A 37 -9.41 -9.46 23.35
C TYR A 37 -9.62 -10.99 23.22
N THR A 38 -10.83 -11.47 23.47
CA THR A 38 -11.15 -12.90 23.34
C THR A 38 -11.02 -13.36 21.89
N GLN A 39 -11.48 -12.57 20.94
CA GLN A 39 -11.38 -12.87 19.52
C GLN A 39 -9.93 -12.88 19.03
N SER A 40 -9.10 -11.94 19.48
CA SER A 40 -7.68 -11.89 19.21
C SER A 40 -6.96 -13.16 19.71
N ARG A 41 -7.18 -13.56 20.96
CA ARG A 41 -6.59 -14.77 21.54
C ARG A 41 -7.05 -16.06 20.87
N SER A 42 -8.31 -16.18 20.50
CA SER A 42 -8.80 -17.36 19.78
C SER A 42 -8.21 -17.45 18.38
N GLY A 43 -8.05 -16.32 17.68
CA GLY A 43 -7.36 -16.26 16.39
C GLY A 43 -5.90 -16.68 16.49
N PHE A 44 -5.18 -16.28 17.56
CA PHE A 44 -3.80 -16.70 17.81
C PHE A 44 -3.70 -18.20 18.11
N ALA A 45 -4.66 -18.77 18.84
CA ALA A 45 -4.63 -20.17 19.24
C ALA A 45 -4.75 -21.14 18.04
N VAL A 46 -5.32 -20.72 16.91
CA VAL A 46 -5.42 -21.55 15.70
C VAL A 46 -4.16 -21.51 14.81
N LEU A 47 -3.19 -20.63 15.11
CA LEU A 47 -1.93 -20.61 14.38
C LEU A 47 -1.12 -21.89 14.65
N PRO A 48 -0.38 -22.43 13.66
CA PRO A 48 0.62 -23.47 13.88
C PRO A 48 1.61 -23.08 14.98
N GLY A 49 2.13 -24.07 15.72
CA GLY A 49 3.09 -23.83 16.81
C GLY A 49 4.29 -22.97 16.39
N PRO A 50 4.99 -23.31 15.29
CA PRO A 50 6.11 -22.50 14.78
C PRO A 50 5.70 -21.09 14.41
N ALA A 51 4.51 -20.88 13.80
CA ALA A 51 4.00 -19.55 13.47
C ALA A 51 3.72 -18.72 14.72
N ARG A 52 3.15 -19.31 15.77
CA ARG A 52 2.96 -18.61 17.06
C ARG A 52 4.29 -18.18 17.66
N HIS A 53 5.29 -19.05 17.64
CA HIS A 53 6.62 -18.76 18.15
C HIS A 53 7.26 -17.60 17.34
N ALA A 54 7.26 -17.68 16.03
CA ALA A 54 7.83 -16.64 15.16
C ALA A 54 7.16 -15.27 15.38
N LEU A 55 5.83 -15.24 15.55
CA LEU A 55 5.09 -13.99 15.80
C LEU A 55 5.51 -13.35 17.13
N LEU A 56 5.60 -14.13 18.20
CA LEU A 56 6.03 -13.62 19.51
C LEU A 56 7.49 -13.17 19.46
N GLU A 57 8.36 -13.93 18.82
CA GLU A 57 9.78 -13.62 18.66
C GLU A 57 9.99 -12.28 17.93
N ILE A 58 9.20 -11.96 16.89
CA ILE A 58 9.24 -10.64 16.23
C ILE A 58 8.99 -9.53 17.26
N GLY A 59 7.91 -9.65 18.01
CA GLY A 59 7.53 -8.63 18.99
C GLY A 59 8.55 -8.46 20.11
N ASP A 60 9.05 -9.57 20.66
CA ASP A 60 10.04 -9.55 21.74
C ASP A 60 11.39 -8.99 21.28
N ARG A 61 11.83 -9.27 20.06
CA ARG A 61 13.05 -8.69 19.46
C ARG A 61 12.90 -7.20 19.20
N LEU A 62 11.75 -6.77 18.70
CA LEU A 62 11.46 -5.34 18.52
C LEU A 62 11.48 -4.60 19.87
N ALA A 63 10.88 -5.17 20.90
CA ALA A 63 10.88 -4.59 22.25
C ALA A 63 12.30 -4.53 22.83
N GLY A 64 13.06 -5.61 22.76
CA GLY A 64 14.44 -5.68 23.23
C GLY A 64 15.35 -4.65 22.56
N LEU A 65 15.18 -4.47 21.23
CA LEU A 65 15.99 -3.50 20.49
C LEU A 65 15.60 -2.06 20.84
N ARG A 66 14.30 -1.75 20.98
CA ARG A 66 13.87 -0.43 21.47
C ARG A 66 14.47 -0.12 22.84
N ASP A 67 14.44 -1.09 23.77
CA ASP A 67 14.95 -0.90 25.14
C ASP A 67 16.48 -0.71 25.14
N ALA A 68 17.20 -1.43 24.28
CA ALA A 68 18.64 -1.28 24.12
C ALA A 68 19.05 0.11 23.54
N LEU A 69 18.20 0.70 22.70
CA LEU A 69 18.47 2.02 22.11
C LEU A 69 18.11 3.19 23.03
N GLY A 70 17.20 3.01 23.98
CA GLY A 70 16.72 4.07 24.88
C GLY A 70 17.80 4.87 25.61
N PRO A 71 18.84 4.24 26.22
CA PRO A 71 19.94 4.96 26.86
C PRO A 71 20.74 5.83 25.87
N ALA A 72 21.00 5.34 24.65
CA ALA A 72 21.73 6.10 23.63
C ALA A 72 20.92 7.29 23.12
N GLU A 73 19.63 7.14 22.94
CA GLU A 73 18.71 8.23 22.58
C GLU A 73 18.67 9.32 23.67
N SER A 74 18.61 8.92 24.93
CA SER A 74 18.58 9.84 26.06
C SER A 74 19.88 10.62 26.20
N ALA A 75 21.03 10.01 25.91
CA ALA A 75 22.35 10.64 25.99
C ALA A 75 22.61 11.63 24.83
N SER A 76 22.02 11.39 23.67
CA SER A 76 22.23 12.22 22.46
C SER A 76 21.44 13.53 22.45
N GLY A 77 20.57 13.77 23.44
CA GLY A 77 19.62 14.87 23.41
C GLY A 77 18.58 14.75 22.31
N ARG A 78 17.49 15.54 22.40
CA ARG A 78 16.46 15.59 21.37
C ARG A 78 16.91 16.44 20.17
N ASP A 79 18.04 16.14 19.55
CA ASP A 79 18.40 16.78 18.28
C ASP A 79 17.84 15.96 17.11
N PRO A 80 16.81 16.45 16.41
CA PRO A 80 16.23 15.78 15.26
C PRO A 80 17.06 15.99 13.98
N GLY A 81 18.37 16.26 14.09
CA GLY A 81 19.24 16.35 12.94
C GLY A 81 19.18 15.07 12.10
N PRO A 82 19.40 15.13 10.77
CA PRO A 82 19.29 13.99 9.88
C PRO A 82 20.42 12.98 10.13
N HIS A 83 20.28 12.16 11.17
CA HIS A 83 21.26 11.13 11.54
C HIS A 83 21.07 9.86 10.70
N ARG A 84 21.14 9.97 9.37
CA ARG A 84 21.20 8.80 8.48
C ARG A 84 22.27 7.80 8.92
N THR A 85 23.34 8.26 9.54
CA THR A 85 24.43 7.43 10.05
C THR A 85 23.97 6.48 11.15
N SER A 86 23.21 6.97 12.15
CA SER A 86 22.73 6.10 13.25
C SER A 86 21.69 5.10 12.79
N GLU A 87 20.77 5.52 11.91
CA GLU A 87 19.77 4.62 11.32
C GLU A 87 20.41 3.53 10.45
N SER A 88 21.48 3.85 9.71
CA SER A 88 22.22 2.88 8.89
C SER A 88 22.90 1.80 9.72
N LEU A 89 23.17 2.04 10.99
CA LEU A 89 23.69 1.05 11.93
C LEU A 89 22.56 0.16 12.52
N VAL A 90 21.40 0.74 12.80
CA VAL A 90 20.30 0.05 13.48
C VAL A 90 19.40 -0.72 12.49
N ALA A 91 19.15 -0.17 11.32
CA ALA A 91 18.25 -0.78 10.35
C ALA A 91 18.65 -2.22 9.92
N PRO A 92 19.93 -2.54 9.67
CA PRO A 92 20.33 -3.92 9.40
C PRO A 92 20.06 -4.87 10.57
N VAL A 93 20.28 -4.43 11.81
CA VAL A 93 20.02 -5.23 13.00
C VAL A 93 18.52 -5.50 13.16
N LEU A 94 17.69 -4.50 12.90
CA LEU A 94 16.22 -4.64 12.86
C LEU A 94 15.78 -5.61 11.76
N HIS A 95 16.34 -5.47 10.56
CA HIS A 95 16.06 -6.35 9.46
C HIS A 95 16.35 -7.81 9.84
N ASP A 96 17.57 -8.09 10.31
CA ASP A 96 18.00 -9.45 10.68
C ASP A 96 17.24 -10.01 11.88
N ALA A 97 16.74 -9.15 12.75
CA ALA A 97 15.90 -9.57 13.87
C ALA A 97 14.49 -10.00 13.43
N VAL A 98 13.94 -9.41 12.37
CA VAL A 98 12.51 -9.51 12.00
C VAL A 98 12.29 -10.42 10.78
N TYR A 99 13.07 -10.25 9.71
CA TYR A 99 12.80 -10.92 8.44
C TYR A 99 12.87 -12.46 8.47
N PRO A 100 13.83 -13.10 9.16
CA PRO A 100 13.84 -14.57 9.26
C PRO A 100 12.55 -15.13 9.90
N GLN A 101 11.97 -14.40 10.86
CA GLN A 101 10.74 -14.78 11.51
C GLN A 101 9.52 -14.54 10.62
N LEU A 102 9.53 -13.46 9.84
CA LEU A 102 8.50 -13.19 8.82
C LEU A 102 8.50 -14.28 7.75
N ASP A 103 9.67 -14.72 7.30
CA ASP A 103 9.80 -15.81 6.33
C ASP A 103 9.27 -17.14 6.90
N MET A 104 9.58 -17.43 8.17
CA MET A 104 9.03 -18.61 8.86
C MET A 104 7.49 -18.50 8.92
N LEU A 105 6.94 -17.37 9.31
CA LEU A 105 5.50 -17.13 9.33
C LEU A 105 4.88 -17.35 7.94
N GLY A 106 5.51 -16.84 6.90
CA GLY A 106 5.06 -17.01 5.51
C GLY A 106 4.99 -18.47 5.09
N ARG A 107 5.99 -19.27 5.48
CA ARG A 107 6.01 -20.71 5.20
C ARG A 107 4.95 -21.49 5.99
N GLU A 108 4.79 -21.18 7.26
CA GLU A 108 3.90 -21.91 8.17
C GLU A 108 2.42 -21.62 7.95
N ILE A 109 2.07 -20.36 7.69
CA ILE A 109 0.67 -19.94 7.44
C ILE A 109 0.31 -20.19 5.97
N GLY A 110 1.25 -19.97 5.05
CA GLY A 110 0.97 -19.91 3.63
C GLY A 110 0.08 -18.71 3.26
N PHE A 111 -0.08 -18.47 1.95
CA PHE A 111 -0.83 -17.31 1.48
C PHE A 111 -2.23 -17.62 0.94
N ALA A 112 -2.67 -18.87 1.06
CA ALA A 112 -4.03 -19.29 0.73
C ALA A 112 -5.04 -19.06 1.88
N ALA A 113 -4.58 -18.63 3.06
CA ALA A 113 -5.37 -18.47 4.28
C ALA A 113 -5.45 -16.99 4.76
N PRO A 114 -6.12 -16.07 4.04
CA PRO A 114 -6.16 -14.64 4.41
C PRO A 114 -6.78 -14.39 5.79
N ALA A 115 -7.70 -15.25 6.23
CA ALA A 115 -8.31 -15.13 7.57
C ALA A 115 -7.29 -15.37 8.68
N THR A 116 -6.37 -16.30 8.47
CA THR A 116 -5.29 -16.62 9.42
C THR A 116 -4.31 -15.45 9.54
N TRP A 117 -3.93 -14.83 8.42
CA TRP A 117 -3.10 -13.63 8.42
C TRP A 117 -3.75 -12.46 9.16
N ARG A 118 -5.03 -12.20 8.92
CA ARG A 118 -5.77 -11.16 9.66
C ARG A 118 -5.82 -11.43 11.17
N ALA A 119 -5.97 -12.68 11.56
CA ALA A 119 -5.96 -13.06 12.98
C ALA A 119 -4.56 -12.87 13.60
N ALA A 120 -3.51 -13.24 12.87
CA ALA A 120 -2.12 -13.04 13.29
C ALA A 120 -1.78 -11.55 13.44
N SER A 121 -2.12 -10.74 12.44
CA SER A 121 -1.90 -9.29 12.46
C SER A 121 -2.64 -8.62 13.62
N ARG A 122 -3.91 -8.95 13.82
CA ARG A 122 -4.69 -8.42 14.95
C ARG A 122 -4.03 -8.75 16.29
N TYR A 123 -3.67 -10.02 16.52
CA TYR A 123 -3.00 -10.43 17.76
C TYR A 123 -1.66 -9.71 17.95
N PHE A 124 -0.89 -9.55 16.86
CA PHE A 124 0.39 -8.85 16.88
C PHE A 124 0.22 -7.38 17.30
N HIS A 125 -0.74 -6.69 16.71
CA HIS A 125 -1.01 -5.28 17.04
C HIS A 125 -1.63 -5.09 18.43
N ASP A 126 -2.51 -6.00 18.88
CA ASP A 126 -3.05 -5.96 20.26
C ASP A 126 -1.94 -6.05 21.31
N ARG A 127 -0.85 -6.75 21.01
CA ARG A 127 0.25 -6.96 21.94
C ARG A 127 1.43 -6.00 21.76
N PHE A 128 1.78 -5.71 20.52
CA PHE A 128 3.00 -4.99 20.15
C PHE A 128 2.73 -3.69 19.38
N GLY A 129 1.49 -3.32 19.16
CA GLY A 129 1.10 -2.17 18.36
C GLY A 129 1.75 -0.87 18.82
N ALA A 130 1.89 -0.65 20.13
CA ALA A 130 2.55 0.53 20.67
C ALA A 130 4.03 0.65 20.24
N LEU A 131 4.72 -0.47 19.95
CA LEU A 131 6.08 -0.44 19.38
C LEU A 131 6.05 -0.09 17.88
N VAL A 132 5.10 -0.66 17.16
CA VAL A 132 4.93 -0.44 15.72
C VAL A 132 4.55 1.01 15.44
N ASP A 133 3.72 1.61 16.30
CA ASP A 133 3.28 2.99 16.20
C ASP A 133 4.41 4.03 16.39
N LEU A 134 5.57 3.63 16.93
CA LEU A 134 6.76 4.48 16.92
C LEU A 134 7.30 4.76 15.51
N SER A 135 6.92 3.94 14.53
CA SER A 135 7.17 4.18 13.11
C SER A 135 5.96 4.85 12.45
N PRO A 136 6.04 6.12 12.01
CA PRO A 136 4.95 6.80 11.29
C PRO A 136 4.51 6.05 10.02
N VAL A 137 5.41 5.31 9.39
CA VAL A 137 5.13 4.48 8.21
C VAL A 137 4.21 3.31 8.59
N ALA A 138 4.56 2.57 9.65
CA ALA A 138 3.76 1.45 10.11
C ALA A 138 2.42 1.91 10.69
N ALA A 139 2.44 2.94 11.53
CA ALA A 139 1.25 3.54 12.13
C ALA A 139 0.24 3.96 11.04
N ARG A 140 0.69 4.66 9.98
CA ARG A 140 -0.21 5.06 8.90
C ARG A 140 -0.83 3.89 8.17
N CYS A 141 -0.03 2.85 7.84
CA CYS A 141 -0.55 1.64 7.19
C CYS A 141 -1.60 0.95 8.05
N PHE A 142 -1.33 0.79 9.35
CA PHE A 142 -2.23 0.10 10.26
C PHE A 142 -3.51 0.88 10.55
N HIS A 143 -3.39 2.17 10.91
CA HIS A 143 -4.53 3.00 11.28
C HIS A 143 -5.38 3.50 10.09
N LYS A 144 -4.83 3.48 8.87
CA LYS A 144 -5.54 3.76 7.62
C LYS A 144 -6.39 5.04 7.65
N PRO A 145 -5.82 6.21 7.94
CA PRO A 145 -6.58 7.43 8.18
C PRO A 145 -7.45 7.86 6.98
N LEU A 146 -7.13 7.42 5.77
CA LEU A 146 -7.93 7.64 4.56
C LEU A 146 -8.70 6.38 4.10
N GLY A 147 -8.84 5.36 5.00
CA GLY A 147 -9.66 4.17 4.79
C GLY A 147 -8.94 2.95 4.21
N TYR A 148 -7.68 3.07 3.76
CA TYR A 148 -6.87 1.96 3.24
C TYR A 148 -5.38 2.22 3.42
N ALA A 149 -4.58 1.14 3.53
CA ALA A 149 -3.17 1.24 3.90
C ALA A 149 -2.30 1.96 2.85
N GLY A 150 -2.58 1.76 1.58
CA GLY A 150 -1.81 2.35 0.47
C GLY A 150 -2.39 3.66 -0.03
N ASP A 151 -2.85 4.54 0.84
CA ASP A 151 -3.36 5.86 0.48
C ASP A 151 -2.26 6.75 -0.14
N PHE A 152 -2.67 7.88 -0.75
CA PHE A 152 -1.72 8.72 -1.48
C PHE A 152 -0.60 9.31 -0.61
N GLU A 153 -0.85 9.55 0.69
CA GLU A 153 0.18 10.02 1.60
C GLU A 153 1.17 8.89 1.96
N MET A 154 0.68 7.65 2.12
CA MET A 154 1.57 6.50 2.25
C MET A 154 2.45 6.32 1.01
N MET A 155 1.88 6.51 -0.19
CA MET A 155 2.66 6.53 -1.42
C MET A 155 3.71 7.64 -1.40
N ASN A 156 3.37 8.85 -0.94
CA ASN A 156 4.32 9.95 -0.77
C ASN A 156 5.46 9.59 0.19
N MET A 157 5.18 8.94 1.33
CA MET A 157 6.21 8.48 2.26
C MET A 157 7.19 7.51 1.59
N ILE A 158 6.67 6.54 0.81
CA ILE A 158 7.50 5.58 0.07
C ILE A 158 8.36 6.30 -0.99
N TYR A 159 7.80 7.26 -1.72
CA TYR A 159 8.51 7.98 -2.78
C TYR A 159 9.57 8.95 -2.24
N ARG A 160 9.28 9.67 -1.15
CA ARG A 160 10.25 10.56 -0.50
C ARG A 160 11.39 9.77 0.11
N ASN A 161 11.09 8.58 0.62
CA ASN A 161 12.07 7.68 1.23
C ASN A 161 12.92 8.37 2.30
N GLU A 162 12.26 9.17 3.14
CA GLU A 162 12.87 9.98 4.19
C GLU A 162 12.86 9.23 5.52
N SER A 163 13.74 9.64 6.44
CA SER A 163 13.73 9.17 7.82
C SER A 163 12.53 9.74 8.57
N LEU A 164 11.65 8.87 9.07
CA LEU A 164 10.40 9.25 9.70
C LEU A 164 10.30 8.62 11.10
N GLY A 165 10.06 9.43 12.12
CA GLY A 165 9.85 9.04 13.52
C GLY A 165 10.61 9.93 14.51
N ASP A 166 10.11 9.99 15.74
CA ASP A 166 10.67 10.84 16.81
C ASP A 166 11.84 10.15 17.54
N THR A 167 11.89 8.82 17.51
CA THR A 167 12.93 8.02 18.16
C THR A 167 13.85 7.36 17.12
N LEU A 168 15.08 7.02 17.52
CA LEU A 168 16.00 6.28 16.65
C LEU A 168 15.41 4.92 16.26
N PHE A 169 14.76 4.23 17.21
CA PHE A 169 14.04 2.98 16.93
C PHE A 169 12.94 3.20 15.89
N GLY A 170 12.06 4.18 16.07
CA GLY A 170 10.95 4.48 15.15
C GLY A 170 11.43 4.86 13.76
N ARG A 171 12.48 5.70 13.65
CA ARG A 171 13.11 6.04 12.35
C ARG A 171 13.73 4.83 11.68
N SER A 172 14.44 3.99 12.45
CA SER A 172 15.07 2.78 11.90
C SER A 172 14.03 1.75 11.44
N LEU A 173 12.92 1.60 12.16
CA LEU A 173 11.81 0.75 11.74
C LEU A 173 11.14 1.31 10.45
N SER A 174 10.90 2.62 10.38
CA SER A 174 10.41 3.27 9.16
C SER A 174 11.36 3.02 7.99
N ARG A 175 12.67 3.09 8.22
CA ARG A 175 13.71 2.82 7.21
C ARG A 175 13.63 1.39 6.68
N VAL A 176 13.55 0.39 7.58
CA VAL A 176 13.41 -1.03 7.21
C VAL A 176 12.16 -1.27 6.35
N LEU A 177 11.04 -0.64 6.71
CA LEU A 177 9.79 -0.76 5.96
C LEU A 177 9.87 -0.10 4.58
N LEU A 178 10.42 1.11 4.50
CA LEU A 178 10.58 1.85 3.24
C LEU A 178 11.61 1.21 2.32
N ASP A 179 12.67 0.61 2.86
CA ASP A 179 13.72 -0.09 2.09
C ASP A 179 13.37 -1.54 1.75
N SER A 180 12.23 -2.03 2.24
CA SER A 180 11.73 -3.35 1.85
C SER A 180 11.61 -3.49 0.33
N GLN A 181 11.68 -4.70 -0.18
CA GLN A 181 11.55 -4.93 -1.62
C GLN A 181 10.19 -4.43 -2.15
N ALA A 182 9.11 -4.49 -1.37
CA ALA A 182 7.83 -3.87 -1.74
C ALA A 182 7.94 -2.34 -1.87
N GLY A 183 8.61 -1.66 -0.94
CA GLY A 183 8.86 -0.21 -1.01
C GLY A 183 9.72 0.17 -2.22
N GLN A 184 10.76 -0.62 -2.50
CA GLN A 184 11.58 -0.45 -3.71
C GLN A 184 10.77 -0.64 -4.99
N ALA A 185 9.94 -1.69 -5.06
CA ALA A 185 9.07 -1.95 -6.20
C ALA A 185 8.10 -0.79 -6.48
N VAL A 186 7.53 -0.18 -5.42
CA VAL A 186 6.69 1.03 -5.58
C VAL A 186 7.47 2.20 -6.17
N ARG A 187 8.72 2.42 -5.76
CA ARG A 187 9.56 3.47 -6.36
C ARG A 187 9.91 3.16 -7.82
N HIS A 188 10.31 1.93 -8.12
CA HIS A 188 10.68 1.52 -9.47
C HIS A 188 9.51 1.50 -10.45
N ARG A 189 8.29 1.16 -9.99
CA ARG A 189 7.11 1.21 -10.86
C ARG A 189 6.81 2.61 -11.37
N ALA A 190 7.11 3.67 -10.59
CA ALA A 190 6.94 5.03 -11.06
C ALA A 190 7.88 5.35 -12.22
N HIS A 191 9.14 4.91 -12.17
CA HIS A 191 10.08 5.05 -13.28
C HIS A 191 9.65 4.23 -14.51
N TYR A 192 9.20 3.00 -14.31
CA TYR A 192 8.67 2.16 -15.39
C TYR A 192 7.49 2.85 -16.10
N LEU A 193 6.50 3.36 -15.34
CA LEU A 193 5.35 4.05 -15.90
C LEU A 193 5.73 5.38 -16.54
N ALA A 194 6.69 6.12 -15.99
CA ALA A 194 7.24 7.32 -16.63
C ALA A 194 7.78 7.01 -18.04
N GLY A 195 8.48 5.89 -18.19
CA GLY A 195 8.94 5.42 -19.50
C GLY A 195 7.80 5.12 -20.48
N LYS A 196 6.71 4.49 -20.01
CA LYS A 196 5.51 4.24 -20.85
C LYS A 196 4.81 5.54 -21.27
N ILE A 197 4.70 6.51 -20.36
CA ILE A 197 4.12 7.83 -20.65
C ILE A 197 4.98 8.57 -21.67
N THR A 198 6.30 8.57 -21.48
CA THR A 198 7.25 9.21 -22.40
C THR A 198 7.16 8.59 -23.81
N ALA A 199 7.11 7.26 -23.89
CA ALA A 199 6.95 6.55 -25.16
C ALA A 199 5.62 6.92 -25.87
N ALA A 200 4.50 6.95 -25.14
CA ALA A 200 3.21 7.36 -25.70
C ALA A 200 3.23 8.81 -26.16
N ALA A 201 3.76 9.75 -25.34
CA ALA A 201 3.88 11.16 -25.67
C ALA A 201 4.76 11.41 -26.91
N ALA A 202 5.79 10.57 -27.14
CA ALA A 202 6.65 10.67 -28.30
C ALA A 202 5.90 10.50 -29.65
N HIS A 203 4.81 9.74 -29.65
CA HIS A 203 3.94 9.56 -30.83
C HIS A 203 2.91 10.69 -31.00
N GLY A 204 2.69 11.52 -29.97
CA GLY A 204 1.81 12.68 -30.07
C GLY A 204 2.45 13.84 -30.80
N THR A 205 1.61 14.74 -31.30
CA THR A 205 2.00 16.03 -31.90
C THR A 205 1.17 17.15 -31.30
N PRO A 206 1.54 18.43 -31.44
CA PRO A 206 0.70 19.55 -30.98
C PRO A 206 -0.72 19.58 -31.60
N HIS A 207 -0.88 19.03 -32.80
CA HIS A 207 -2.20 18.95 -33.49
C HIS A 207 -2.98 17.68 -33.15
N ARG A 208 -2.28 16.62 -32.69
CA ARG A 208 -2.86 15.36 -32.20
C ARG A 208 -2.06 14.88 -30.99
N PRO A 209 -2.28 15.48 -29.83
CA PRO A 209 -1.59 15.05 -28.60
C PRO A 209 -1.99 13.62 -28.22
N ALA A 210 -1.04 12.87 -27.70
CA ALA A 210 -1.31 11.55 -27.12
C ALA A 210 -2.21 11.70 -25.88
N ARG A 211 -3.33 11.00 -25.86
CA ARG A 211 -4.28 11.03 -24.75
C ARG A 211 -3.94 9.94 -23.74
N ILE A 212 -3.55 10.35 -22.54
CA ILE A 212 -3.04 9.46 -21.50
C ILE A 212 -3.93 9.54 -20.27
N LEU A 213 -4.37 8.38 -19.76
CA LEU A 213 -5.20 8.26 -18.56
C LEU A 213 -4.47 7.48 -17.46
N SER A 214 -4.34 8.09 -16.30
CA SER A 214 -3.95 7.42 -15.06
C SER A 214 -5.18 7.04 -14.25
N VAL A 215 -5.35 5.76 -13.92
CA VAL A 215 -6.49 5.25 -13.14
C VAL A 215 -6.03 4.88 -11.74
N ALA A 216 -6.70 5.46 -10.72
CA ALA A 216 -6.26 5.50 -9.33
C ALA A 216 -4.85 6.14 -9.25
N ALA A 217 -4.80 7.39 -9.67
CA ALA A 217 -3.57 8.12 -9.92
C ALA A 217 -2.74 8.37 -8.65
N GLY A 218 -3.38 8.46 -7.47
CA GLY A 218 -2.70 8.79 -6.22
C GLY A 218 -1.91 10.09 -6.36
N PRO A 219 -0.62 10.13 -5.95
CA PRO A 219 0.21 11.33 -6.09
C PRO A 219 0.77 11.56 -7.51
N ALA A 220 0.53 10.65 -8.46
CA ALA A 220 1.02 10.68 -9.84
C ALA A 220 2.54 10.95 -9.92
N MET A 221 3.33 10.18 -9.19
CA MET A 221 4.79 10.36 -9.08
C MET A 221 5.50 10.21 -10.42
N GLU A 222 5.04 9.34 -11.29
CA GLU A 222 5.58 9.12 -12.64
C GLU A 222 5.56 10.41 -13.49
N LEU A 223 4.52 11.24 -13.37
CA LEU A 223 4.46 12.55 -14.03
C LEU A 223 5.40 13.55 -13.38
N GLN A 224 5.53 13.52 -12.05
CA GLN A 224 6.47 14.37 -11.34
C GLN A 224 7.93 14.03 -11.71
N LEU A 225 8.25 12.76 -11.94
CA LEU A 225 9.57 12.31 -12.42
C LEU A 225 9.87 12.85 -13.82
N ILE A 226 8.92 12.75 -14.75
CA ILE A 226 9.09 13.29 -16.12
C ILE A 226 9.34 14.79 -16.06
N LEU A 227 8.56 15.55 -15.29
CA LEU A 227 8.70 17.00 -15.19
C LEU A 227 10.04 17.44 -14.58
N ARG A 228 10.62 16.63 -13.69
CA ARG A 228 11.93 16.92 -13.08
C ARG A 228 13.10 16.57 -13.97
N HIS A 229 12.99 15.48 -14.76
CA HIS A 229 14.17 14.92 -15.45
C HIS A 229 14.14 15.12 -16.95
N ASP A 230 12.97 15.05 -17.60
CA ASP A 230 12.81 15.23 -19.03
C ASP A 230 11.44 15.84 -19.38
N PRO A 231 11.25 17.14 -19.13
CA PRO A 231 9.97 17.81 -19.39
C PRO A 231 9.71 18.12 -20.87
N ALA A 232 10.66 17.83 -21.76
CA ALA A 232 10.61 18.31 -23.16
C ALA A 232 9.37 17.83 -23.91
N LEU A 233 8.98 16.56 -23.75
CA LEU A 233 7.80 15.99 -24.41
C LEU A 233 6.49 16.59 -23.92
N LEU A 234 6.40 16.91 -22.63
CA LEU A 234 5.22 17.55 -22.05
C LEU A 234 5.14 19.03 -22.40
N ARG A 235 6.30 19.73 -22.53
CA ARG A 235 6.35 21.13 -22.97
C ARG A 235 5.81 21.35 -24.37
N ALA A 236 6.02 20.41 -25.26
CA ALA A 236 5.66 20.55 -26.66
C ALA A 236 4.16 20.37 -26.96
N GLY A 237 3.30 20.25 -25.95
CA GLY A 237 1.88 20.00 -26.14
C GLY A 237 1.58 18.63 -26.78
N ARG A 238 2.50 17.67 -26.66
CA ARG A 238 2.41 16.36 -27.29
C ARG A 238 1.56 15.34 -26.50
N ALA A 239 1.12 15.69 -25.28
CA ALA A 239 0.29 14.84 -24.45
C ALA A 239 -0.82 15.61 -23.74
N GLU A 240 -2.01 15.01 -23.68
CA GLU A 240 -3.11 15.39 -22.79
C GLU A 240 -3.21 14.34 -21.68
N LEU A 241 -3.10 14.81 -20.44
CA LEU A 241 -3.06 13.95 -19.26
C LEU A 241 -4.38 14.01 -18.50
N THR A 242 -4.93 12.85 -18.15
CA THR A 242 -6.10 12.75 -17.28
C THR A 242 -5.75 11.92 -16.06
N LEU A 243 -5.97 12.46 -14.86
CA LEU A 243 -5.86 11.75 -13.60
C LEU A 243 -7.26 11.39 -13.12
N LEU A 244 -7.50 10.12 -12.86
CA LEU A 244 -8.74 9.61 -12.32
C LEU A 244 -8.45 8.99 -10.96
N ASP A 245 -9.12 9.45 -9.92
CA ASP A 245 -9.03 8.90 -8.57
C ASP A 245 -10.35 9.08 -7.82
N GLN A 246 -10.65 8.18 -6.87
CA GLN A 246 -11.80 8.31 -5.99
C GLN A 246 -11.54 9.30 -4.84
N ASP A 247 -10.27 9.56 -4.50
CA ASP A 247 -9.87 10.50 -3.47
C ASP A 247 -9.62 11.89 -4.08
N ALA A 248 -10.52 12.83 -3.77
CA ALA A 248 -10.38 14.22 -4.21
C ALA A 248 -9.15 14.91 -3.59
N GLY A 249 -8.70 14.48 -2.42
CA GLY A 249 -7.47 14.95 -1.78
C GLY A 249 -6.23 14.53 -2.57
N ALA A 250 -6.18 13.27 -3.02
CA ALA A 250 -5.11 12.78 -3.89
C ALA A 250 -5.03 13.58 -5.19
N LEU A 251 -6.16 13.81 -5.86
CA LEU A 251 -6.20 14.58 -7.10
C LEU A 251 -5.76 16.03 -6.91
N ARG A 252 -6.17 16.68 -5.83
CA ARG A 252 -5.75 18.04 -5.50
C ARG A 252 -4.24 18.09 -5.27
N HIS A 253 -3.71 17.20 -4.43
CA HIS A 253 -2.28 17.08 -4.17
C HIS A 253 -1.47 16.84 -5.45
N ALA A 254 -1.89 15.88 -6.28
CA ALA A 254 -1.22 15.58 -7.54
C ALA A 254 -1.22 16.77 -8.48
N ARG A 255 -2.36 17.45 -8.64
CA ARG A 255 -2.49 18.65 -9.47
C ARG A 255 -1.54 19.74 -9.03
N GLU A 256 -1.56 20.11 -7.74
CA GLU A 256 -0.72 21.19 -7.19
C GLU A 256 0.77 20.90 -7.41
N ARG A 257 1.20 19.65 -7.16
CA ARG A 257 2.60 19.24 -7.38
C ARG A 257 3.00 19.27 -8.85
N ILE A 258 2.14 18.77 -9.74
CA ILE A 258 2.40 18.71 -11.18
C ILE A 258 2.41 20.13 -11.77
N GLU A 259 1.45 21.00 -11.43
CA GLU A 259 1.39 22.38 -11.91
C GLU A 259 2.60 23.19 -11.45
N ALA A 260 3.03 23.02 -10.18
CA ALA A 260 4.24 23.68 -9.68
C ALA A 260 5.51 23.23 -10.43
N LEU A 261 5.67 21.92 -10.68
CA LEU A 261 6.80 21.40 -11.43
C LEU A 261 6.75 21.81 -12.91
N ALA A 262 5.57 21.83 -13.53
CA ALA A 262 5.38 22.28 -14.89
C ALA A 262 5.76 23.76 -15.05
N ALA A 263 5.36 24.61 -14.10
CA ALA A 263 5.74 26.02 -14.09
C ALA A 263 7.25 26.22 -13.97
N GLN A 264 7.90 25.49 -13.05
CA GLN A 264 9.36 25.50 -12.89
C GLN A 264 10.09 25.04 -14.16
N ALA A 265 9.54 24.03 -14.84
CA ALA A 265 10.09 23.51 -16.07
C ALA A 265 9.76 24.35 -17.31
N GLY A 266 8.92 25.39 -17.22
CA GLY A 266 8.40 26.15 -18.36
C GLY A 266 7.56 25.27 -19.31
N ALA A 267 6.85 24.26 -18.75
CA ALA A 267 6.04 23.33 -19.51
C ALA A 267 4.57 23.77 -19.50
N ALA A 268 4.01 24.00 -20.68
CA ALA A 268 2.56 24.14 -20.86
C ALA A 268 1.98 22.75 -21.16
N MET A 269 1.16 22.22 -20.24
CA MET A 269 0.55 20.91 -20.39
C MET A 269 -0.94 20.94 -20.08
N THR A 270 -1.70 20.09 -20.77
CA THR A 270 -3.12 19.90 -20.46
C THR A 270 -3.26 18.80 -19.42
N LEU A 271 -3.71 19.17 -18.21
CA LEU A 271 -3.99 18.25 -17.12
C LEU A 271 -5.47 18.32 -16.72
N ARG A 272 -6.14 17.18 -16.77
CA ARG A 272 -7.53 17.02 -16.31
C ARG A 272 -7.55 16.12 -15.08
N CYS A 273 -8.40 16.42 -14.09
CA CYS A 273 -8.62 15.57 -12.92
C CYS A 273 -10.09 15.18 -12.88
N THR A 274 -10.36 13.90 -12.72
CA THR A 274 -11.70 13.31 -12.67
C THR A 274 -11.87 12.57 -11.37
N ASN A 275 -12.70 13.10 -10.45
CA ASN A 275 -12.99 12.42 -9.19
C ASN A 275 -14.08 11.38 -9.41
N THR A 276 -13.67 10.11 -9.51
CA THR A 276 -14.58 8.99 -9.71
C THR A 276 -13.97 7.68 -9.23
N SER A 277 -14.83 6.72 -8.87
CA SER A 277 -14.41 5.42 -8.37
C SER A 277 -14.32 4.39 -9.50
N ILE A 278 -13.52 3.34 -9.29
CA ILE A 278 -13.45 2.20 -10.23
C ILE A 278 -14.83 1.50 -10.36
N ARG A 279 -15.67 1.53 -9.34
CA ARG A 279 -17.03 0.99 -9.42
C ARG A 279 -17.86 1.72 -10.46
N LYS A 280 -17.76 3.04 -10.49
CA LYS A 280 -18.44 3.89 -11.48
C LYS A 280 -17.87 3.65 -12.87
N VAL A 281 -16.54 3.54 -13.02
CA VAL A 281 -15.90 3.15 -14.29
C VAL A 281 -16.41 1.80 -14.79
N ILE A 282 -16.54 0.80 -13.92
CA ILE A 282 -17.08 -0.52 -14.31
C ILE A 282 -18.53 -0.41 -14.79
N ALA A 283 -19.35 0.39 -14.11
CA ALA A 283 -20.77 0.52 -14.44
C ALA A 283 -21.02 1.33 -15.70
N GLU A 284 -20.37 2.49 -15.85
CA GLU A 284 -20.66 3.49 -16.89
C GLU A 284 -19.65 3.46 -18.06
N GLY A 285 -18.47 2.88 -17.86
CA GLY A 285 -17.36 2.92 -18.81
C GLY A 285 -16.50 4.18 -18.68
N LEU A 286 -15.60 4.36 -19.63
CA LEU A 286 -14.73 5.53 -19.77
C LEU A 286 -15.00 6.22 -21.11
N THR A 287 -14.94 7.56 -21.10
CA THR A 287 -15.03 8.36 -22.33
C THR A 287 -13.65 8.43 -22.98
N GLY A 288 -13.40 7.53 -23.93
CA GLY A 288 -12.18 7.50 -24.75
C GLY A 288 -12.26 8.31 -26.04
N PRO A 289 -11.38 8.02 -27.02
CA PRO A 289 -10.30 7.04 -26.94
C PRO A 289 -9.02 7.56 -26.27
N TYR A 290 -8.18 6.65 -25.72
CA TYR A 290 -6.89 6.94 -25.13
C TYR A 290 -5.76 6.15 -25.84
N ASP A 291 -4.62 6.79 -26.04
CA ASP A 291 -3.42 6.11 -26.58
C ASP A 291 -2.70 5.30 -25.50
N LEU A 292 -2.77 5.75 -24.23
CA LEU A 292 -2.27 5.01 -23.08
C LEU A 292 -3.25 5.12 -21.91
N ILE A 293 -3.61 3.97 -21.33
CA ILE A 293 -4.29 3.91 -20.03
C ILE A 293 -3.40 3.10 -19.08
N TYR A 294 -3.12 3.62 -17.89
CA TYR A 294 -2.36 2.84 -16.91
C TYR A 294 -2.97 2.92 -15.51
N SER A 295 -2.67 1.88 -14.73
CA SER A 295 -3.00 1.82 -13.31
C SER A 295 -1.85 1.17 -12.55
N ALA A 296 -1.26 1.90 -11.60
CA ALA A 296 -0.04 1.48 -10.92
C ALA A 296 -0.26 0.39 -9.87
N GLY A 297 -1.31 0.50 -9.03
CA GLY A 297 -1.48 -0.38 -7.87
C GLY A 297 -2.93 -0.62 -7.46
N LEU A 298 -3.93 -0.19 -8.23
CA LEU A 298 -5.34 -0.41 -7.92
C LEU A 298 -5.71 -1.90 -7.94
N PHE A 299 -5.15 -2.66 -8.89
CA PHE A 299 -5.53 -4.05 -9.12
C PHE A 299 -5.10 -4.98 -7.98
N ASP A 300 -4.14 -4.56 -7.17
CA ASP A 300 -3.77 -5.23 -5.92
C ASP A 300 -4.92 -5.34 -4.91
N TYR A 301 -5.90 -4.45 -4.99
CA TYR A 301 -7.07 -4.41 -4.09
C TYR A 301 -8.31 -5.08 -4.67
N LEU A 302 -8.30 -5.42 -5.96
CA LEU A 302 -9.47 -5.94 -6.66
C LEU A 302 -9.47 -7.47 -6.71
N LYS A 303 -10.57 -8.09 -6.27
CA LYS A 303 -10.80 -9.52 -6.50
C LYS A 303 -10.87 -9.80 -8.01
N ASP A 304 -10.55 -11.01 -8.43
CA ASP A 304 -10.43 -11.40 -9.86
C ASP A 304 -11.62 -10.97 -10.72
N ARG A 305 -12.85 -11.20 -10.25
CA ARG A 305 -14.05 -10.77 -10.99
C ARG A 305 -14.10 -9.25 -11.22
N THR A 306 -13.75 -8.47 -10.20
CA THR A 306 -13.75 -7.01 -10.28
C THR A 306 -12.58 -6.52 -11.12
N ALA A 307 -11.39 -7.12 -10.95
CA ALA A 307 -10.20 -6.82 -11.75
C ALA A 307 -10.46 -7.04 -13.24
N ARG A 308 -11.07 -8.19 -13.60
CA ARG A 308 -11.43 -8.48 -14.98
C ARG A 308 -12.44 -7.48 -15.55
N ALA A 309 -13.49 -7.13 -14.79
CA ALA A 309 -14.49 -6.14 -15.23
C ALA A 309 -13.87 -4.75 -15.41
N ALA A 310 -12.98 -4.33 -14.50
CA ALA A 310 -12.23 -3.08 -14.63
C ALA A 310 -11.33 -3.10 -15.88
N GLY A 311 -10.50 -4.14 -16.04
CA GLY A 311 -9.60 -4.30 -17.18
C GLY A 311 -10.33 -4.20 -18.52
N ALA A 312 -11.50 -4.86 -18.64
CA ALA A 312 -12.33 -4.78 -19.83
C ALA A 312 -12.75 -3.34 -20.17
N ARG A 313 -13.10 -2.52 -19.17
CA ARG A 313 -13.45 -1.10 -19.37
C ARG A 313 -12.26 -0.25 -19.79
N LEU A 314 -11.06 -0.55 -19.24
CA LEU A 314 -9.85 0.17 -19.65
C LEU A 314 -9.53 -0.15 -21.12
N VAL A 315 -9.53 -1.41 -21.52
CA VAL A 315 -9.21 -1.81 -22.89
C VAL A 315 -10.26 -1.29 -23.89
N ALA A 316 -11.54 -1.30 -23.55
CA ALA A 316 -12.61 -0.76 -24.40
C ALA A 316 -12.51 0.77 -24.63
N ALA A 317 -11.74 1.50 -23.82
CA ALA A 317 -11.53 2.93 -23.96
C ALA A 317 -10.22 3.28 -24.68
N LEU A 318 -9.49 2.30 -25.21
CA LEU A 318 -8.28 2.53 -25.99
C LEU A 318 -8.58 3.04 -27.40
N ALA A 319 -7.69 3.85 -27.93
CA ALA A 319 -7.61 4.16 -29.35
C ALA A 319 -7.09 2.92 -30.11
N PRO A 320 -7.35 2.79 -31.42
CA PRO A 320 -6.67 1.80 -32.24
C PRO A 320 -5.14 1.94 -32.12
N GLY A 321 -4.47 0.84 -31.75
CA GLY A 321 -3.04 0.83 -31.44
C GLY A 321 -2.66 1.38 -30.08
N GLY A 322 -3.63 1.76 -29.24
CA GLY A 322 -3.41 2.19 -27.85
C GLY A 322 -3.06 1.01 -26.95
N THR A 323 -2.55 1.31 -25.76
CA THR A 323 -2.10 0.30 -24.79
C THR A 323 -2.68 0.55 -23.40
N ALA A 324 -3.21 -0.50 -22.75
CA ALA A 324 -3.54 -0.50 -21.33
C ALA A 324 -2.43 -1.19 -20.53
N VAL A 325 -1.90 -0.53 -19.49
CA VAL A 325 -0.84 -1.05 -18.60
C VAL A 325 -1.39 -1.22 -17.19
N ILE A 326 -1.57 -2.47 -16.77
CA ILE A 326 -2.19 -2.84 -15.50
C ILE A 326 -1.12 -3.42 -14.57
N GLY A 327 -0.77 -2.67 -13.51
CA GLY A 327 0.19 -3.10 -12.51
C GLY A 327 -0.44 -3.98 -11.42
N ASN A 328 0.32 -4.98 -10.96
CA ASN A 328 -0.05 -5.84 -9.84
C ASN A 328 1.21 -6.41 -9.15
N PHE A 329 1.22 -6.45 -7.83
CA PHE A 329 2.25 -7.16 -7.09
C PHE A 329 2.28 -8.65 -7.46
N GLY A 330 3.47 -9.16 -7.78
CA GLY A 330 3.71 -10.57 -8.10
C GLY A 330 3.70 -11.47 -6.87
N THR A 331 3.40 -12.75 -7.06
CA THR A 331 3.42 -13.76 -6.00
C THR A 331 4.82 -14.00 -5.41
N ALA A 332 5.87 -13.58 -6.10
CA ALA A 332 7.26 -13.68 -5.63
C ALA A 332 7.67 -12.54 -4.67
N ASN A 333 6.74 -11.69 -4.23
CA ASN A 333 7.02 -10.59 -3.30
C ASN A 333 7.46 -11.10 -1.91
N PRO A 334 8.74 -11.00 -1.51
CA PRO A 334 9.23 -11.50 -0.22
C PRO A 334 8.80 -10.60 0.94
N SER A 335 8.36 -9.37 0.66
CA SER A 335 7.84 -8.47 1.70
C SER A 335 6.40 -8.79 2.10
N ARG A 336 5.74 -9.76 1.47
CA ARG A 336 4.33 -10.08 1.72
C ARG A 336 4.03 -10.40 3.20
N PRO A 337 4.83 -11.22 3.92
CA PRO A 337 4.58 -11.46 5.35
C PRO A 337 4.62 -10.18 6.20
N MET A 338 5.53 -9.27 5.89
CA MET A 338 5.63 -7.96 6.53
C MET A 338 4.40 -7.10 6.26
N LEU A 339 3.95 -7.03 5.00
CA LEU A 339 2.75 -6.29 4.62
C LEU A 339 1.52 -6.83 5.36
N GLU A 340 1.35 -8.15 5.44
CA GLU A 340 0.17 -8.77 6.04
C GLU A 340 0.21 -8.76 7.58
N LEU A 341 1.38 -8.93 8.23
CA LEU A 341 1.51 -8.97 9.68
C LEU A 341 1.64 -7.57 10.30
N ILE A 342 2.69 -6.83 9.90
CA ILE A 342 3.10 -5.59 10.56
C ILE A 342 2.28 -4.40 10.06
N LEU A 343 2.02 -4.33 8.75
CA LEU A 343 1.33 -3.19 8.15
C LEU A 343 -0.19 -3.39 8.03
N ASP A 344 -0.71 -4.57 8.32
CA ASP A 344 -2.11 -4.95 8.06
C ASP A 344 -2.55 -4.49 6.65
N TRP A 345 -1.69 -4.78 5.67
CA TRP A 345 -1.84 -4.38 4.29
C TRP A 345 -1.97 -5.59 3.35
N PRO A 346 -3.11 -6.30 3.39
CA PRO A 346 -3.35 -7.44 2.52
C PRO A 346 -3.61 -7.00 1.08
N LEU A 347 -2.91 -7.64 0.13
CA LEU A 347 -3.02 -7.40 -1.31
C LEU A 347 -3.28 -8.71 -2.07
N HIS A 348 -3.93 -8.62 -3.22
CA HIS A 348 -4.08 -9.73 -4.15
C HIS A 348 -2.83 -9.85 -5.03
N HIS A 349 -1.86 -10.64 -4.57
CA HIS A 349 -0.67 -10.96 -5.37
C HIS A 349 -1.04 -11.90 -6.51
N ARG A 350 -0.54 -11.63 -7.73
CA ARG A 350 -0.83 -12.40 -8.93
C ARG A 350 0.43 -12.81 -9.68
N SER A 351 0.48 -14.05 -10.12
CA SER A 351 1.53 -14.53 -11.02
C SER A 351 1.32 -14.01 -12.45
N ALA A 352 2.33 -14.13 -13.30
CA ALA A 352 2.20 -13.85 -14.72
C ALA A 352 1.10 -14.72 -15.37
N SER A 353 0.91 -15.97 -14.93
CA SER A 353 -0.16 -16.85 -15.40
C SER A 353 -1.55 -16.38 -14.97
N ASP A 354 -1.67 -15.84 -13.74
CA ASP A 354 -2.93 -15.25 -13.28
C ASP A 354 -3.32 -14.01 -14.09
N LEU A 355 -2.36 -13.14 -14.38
CA LEU A 355 -2.60 -11.95 -15.22
C LEU A 355 -3.00 -12.35 -16.64
N ARG A 356 -2.35 -13.39 -17.23
CA ARG A 356 -2.76 -13.92 -18.54
C ARG A 356 -4.16 -14.51 -18.51
N ARG A 357 -4.51 -15.25 -17.48
CA ARG A 357 -5.87 -15.79 -17.29
C ARG A 357 -6.92 -14.69 -17.15
N LEU A 358 -6.59 -13.58 -16.48
CA LEU A 358 -7.53 -12.48 -16.24
C LEU A 358 -7.74 -11.59 -17.46
N PHE A 359 -6.69 -11.32 -18.23
CA PHE A 359 -6.68 -10.26 -19.24
C PHE A 359 -6.24 -10.72 -20.64
N GLY A 360 -5.79 -11.98 -20.80
CA GLY A 360 -5.17 -12.44 -22.03
C GLY A 360 -6.08 -12.54 -23.24
N ASP A 361 -7.39 -12.47 -23.06
CA ASP A 361 -8.40 -12.43 -24.12
C ASP A 361 -8.88 -10.98 -24.42
N PHE A 362 -8.25 -9.97 -23.84
CA PHE A 362 -8.55 -8.57 -24.12
C PHE A 362 -7.62 -8.03 -25.22
N GLY A 363 -8.18 -7.17 -26.09
CA GLY A 363 -7.42 -6.53 -27.16
C GLY A 363 -6.85 -7.51 -28.21
N THR A 364 -5.80 -7.07 -28.90
CA THR A 364 -5.15 -7.82 -29.98
C THR A 364 -3.88 -8.56 -29.54
N GLY A 365 -3.35 -8.25 -28.35
CA GLY A 365 -2.17 -8.88 -27.78
C GLY A 365 -1.88 -8.41 -26.38
N MET A 366 -1.15 -9.24 -25.62
CA MET A 366 -0.74 -8.92 -24.26
C MET A 366 0.68 -9.41 -23.97
N THR A 367 1.48 -8.55 -23.37
CA THR A 367 2.78 -8.88 -22.77
C THR A 367 2.73 -8.74 -21.27
N ILE A 368 3.56 -9.52 -20.56
CA ILE A 368 3.81 -9.32 -19.14
C ILE A 368 5.22 -8.71 -19.00
N GLU A 369 5.25 -7.54 -18.46
CA GLU A 369 6.47 -6.79 -18.17
C GLU A 369 6.66 -6.67 -16.66
N GLN A 370 7.80 -6.17 -16.22
CA GLN A 370 8.11 -5.95 -14.80
C GLN A 370 9.01 -4.74 -14.63
N GLU A 371 8.94 -4.11 -13.46
CA GLU A 371 9.91 -3.09 -13.08
C GLU A 371 11.22 -3.71 -12.58
N ALA A 372 12.22 -2.89 -12.26
CA ALA A 372 13.60 -3.34 -12.02
C ALA A 372 13.77 -4.38 -10.90
N THR A 373 12.88 -4.43 -9.91
CA THR A 373 12.94 -5.46 -8.85
C THR A 373 12.28 -6.78 -9.24
N GLY A 374 11.45 -6.77 -10.30
CA GLY A 374 10.68 -7.93 -10.73
C GLY A 374 9.48 -8.27 -9.84
N ILE A 375 9.16 -7.45 -8.85
CA ILE A 375 8.09 -7.70 -7.87
C ILE A 375 6.75 -7.18 -8.37
N ASN A 376 6.70 -6.00 -8.99
CA ASN A 376 5.52 -5.54 -9.70
C ASN A 376 5.54 -6.07 -11.14
N LEU A 377 4.47 -6.79 -11.49
CA LEU A 377 4.20 -7.23 -12.84
C LEU A 377 3.21 -6.27 -13.50
N PHE A 378 3.35 -6.10 -14.80
CA PHE A 378 2.48 -5.25 -15.62
C PHE A 378 1.93 -6.05 -16.80
N ALA A 379 0.61 -6.15 -16.88
CA ALA A 379 -0.05 -6.61 -18.07
C ALA A 379 -0.18 -5.42 -19.04
N ALA A 380 0.60 -5.42 -20.12
CA ALA A 380 0.49 -4.47 -21.21
C ALA A 380 -0.36 -5.07 -22.34
N ILE A 381 -1.54 -4.49 -22.57
CA ILE A 381 -2.59 -5.00 -23.44
C ILE A 381 -2.78 -3.99 -24.58
N SER A 382 -2.62 -4.43 -25.83
CA SER A 382 -2.80 -3.61 -27.04
C SER A 382 -4.23 -3.70 -27.58
N ALA A 383 -4.77 -2.58 -28.10
CA ALA A 383 -6.07 -2.53 -28.76
C ALA A 383 -6.00 -2.98 -30.22
#